data_a68894fbc5a27bdea2b57d6159751596
#
_entry.id   a68894fbc5a27bdea2b57d6159751596
#
_cell.length_a   1.000
_cell.length_b   1.000
_cell.length_c   1.000
_cell.angle_alpha   90.00
_cell.angle_beta   90.00
_cell.angle_gamma   90.00
#
_symmetry.space_group_name_H-M   'P 1'
#
loop_
_entity.id
_entity.type
_entity.pdbx_description
1 polymer ?
#
loop_
_entity_poly.entity_id
_entity_poly.type
_entity_poly.pdbx_seq_one_letter_code
_entity_poly.pdbx_strand_id
1 'polypeptide(L)'
;MGRLSSWLLKEPVGGVWPTADKCILFILKIFYLGVKGFFWIFLGKKRRDHSYTLMKIRSIINISPSLSSFRCLYKVRKTLGFSDTPLVKISVPKYGYRVYCPININKDDFINMTVREEEIIEHFRPRKGDIVVDIGAHIGRYTLIAAKRVSLNGKVIAIEANPDNFEMLNRNVKLNQLTNVKSLNYAVYSQETKIKLYLAGGGLGQTIYNTIMVERAKEGKEKFVEINANTLDHLMQLQGISEVNWIKIDVEGAELEVLKGAVNIISRSKDISLLIEIHNLAGSNSTLYEPITQFLSLHNFKIDFEKTYDSGEKHVIARKQQQQQ
;
A
#
# COMPACT_ATOMS: atom_id res chain seq x y z
N MET A 1 26.73 36.25 -10.83
CA MET A 1 25.68 35.37 -11.45
C MET A 1 25.76 35.30 -12.99
N GLY A 2 26.32 36.29 -13.69
CA GLY A 2 26.32 36.31 -15.16
C GLY A 2 27.34 35.40 -15.88
N ARG A 3 28.38 34.87 -15.25
CA ARG A 3 29.40 34.01 -15.89
C ARG A 3 29.10 32.51 -15.87
N LEU A 4 28.29 32.01 -14.96
CA LEU A 4 27.88 30.59 -14.94
C LEU A 4 26.82 30.25 -16.00
N SER A 5 25.94 31.21 -16.32
CA SER A 5 24.86 31.00 -17.30
C SER A 5 25.37 30.85 -18.74
N SER A 6 26.44 31.54 -19.11
CA SER A 6 27.01 31.45 -20.47
C SER A 6 27.82 30.17 -20.69
N TRP A 7 28.32 29.53 -19.62
CA TRP A 7 29.07 28.27 -19.70
C TRP A 7 28.16 27.04 -19.78
N LEU A 8 27.00 27.08 -19.14
CA LEU A 8 26.01 26.00 -19.13
C LEU A 8 25.27 25.82 -20.46
N LEU A 9 25.33 26.82 -21.37
CA LEU A 9 24.63 26.81 -22.66
C LEU A 9 25.52 26.42 -23.84
N LYS A 10 26.82 26.24 -23.66
CA LYS A 10 27.74 25.81 -24.74
C LYS A 10 27.85 24.29 -24.81
N GLU A 11 27.61 23.72 -26.01
CA GLU A 11 27.93 22.33 -26.29
C GLU A 11 29.45 22.15 -26.48
N PRO A 12 30.04 21.04 -26.05
CA PRO A 12 31.46 20.79 -26.23
C PRO A 12 31.77 20.56 -27.73
N VAL A 13 32.84 21.13 -28.16
CA VAL A 13 33.41 20.88 -29.49
C VAL A 13 33.91 19.44 -29.50
N GLY A 14 33.26 18.56 -30.29
CA GLY A 14 33.68 17.15 -30.44
C GLY A 14 32.73 16.08 -29.88
N GLY A 15 31.61 16.42 -29.33
CA GLY A 15 30.46 15.48 -29.11
C GLY A 15 30.60 14.39 -28.03
N VAL A 16 31.70 14.27 -27.31
CA VAL A 16 31.90 13.20 -26.30
C VAL A 16 32.16 13.80 -24.92
N TRP A 17 31.15 13.72 -24.08
CA TRP A 17 31.28 13.99 -22.63
C TRP A 17 31.58 12.68 -21.89
N PRO A 18 32.46 12.68 -20.86
CA PRO A 18 32.51 11.58 -19.93
C PRO A 18 31.13 11.37 -19.27
N THR A 19 30.75 10.12 -19.08
CA THR A 19 29.38 9.75 -18.62
C THR A 19 28.95 10.42 -17.31
N ALA A 20 29.89 10.66 -16.40
CA ALA A 20 29.66 11.34 -15.11
C ALA A 20 29.33 12.84 -15.28
N ASP A 21 30.04 13.53 -16.19
CA ASP A 21 29.85 14.97 -16.40
C ASP A 21 28.51 15.28 -17.10
N LYS A 22 28.04 14.38 -17.98
CA LYS A 22 26.71 14.52 -18.59
C LYS A 22 25.58 14.45 -17.56
N CYS A 23 25.72 13.59 -16.55
CA CYS A 23 24.73 13.49 -15.47
C CYS A 23 24.77 14.73 -14.56
N ILE A 24 25.94 15.24 -14.21
CA ILE A 24 26.09 16.45 -13.39
C ILE A 24 25.55 17.67 -14.12
N LEU A 25 25.87 17.83 -15.40
CA LEU A 25 25.36 18.95 -16.21
C LEU A 25 23.82 18.88 -16.41
N PHE A 26 23.28 17.68 -16.58
CA PHE A 26 21.85 17.46 -16.68
C PHE A 26 21.13 17.81 -15.37
N ILE A 27 21.69 17.44 -14.22
CA ILE A 27 21.18 17.80 -12.89
C ILE A 27 21.23 19.33 -12.70
N LEU A 28 22.32 19.98 -13.07
CA LEU A 28 22.46 21.44 -12.98
C LEU A 28 21.51 22.18 -13.94
N LYS A 29 21.27 21.65 -15.15
CA LYS A 29 20.25 22.17 -16.08
C LYS A 29 18.82 22.05 -15.52
N ILE A 30 18.50 20.94 -14.86
CA ILE A 30 17.19 20.75 -14.20
C ILE A 30 16.98 21.76 -13.06
N PHE A 31 18.00 22.01 -12.23
CA PHE A 31 17.93 23.02 -11.17
C PHE A 31 17.85 24.46 -11.70
N TYR A 32 18.48 24.75 -12.83
CA TYR A 32 18.51 26.09 -13.39
C TYR A 32 17.24 26.45 -14.20
N LEU A 33 16.65 25.49 -14.94
CA LEU A 33 15.51 25.75 -15.83
C LEU A 33 14.14 25.69 -15.14
N GLY A 34 14.10 25.46 -13.83
CA GLY A 34 12.86 25.46 -13.07
C GLY A 34 11.81 24.50 -13.64
N VAL A 35 11.43 23.56 -12.86
CA VAL A 35 10.60 22.35 -13.09
C VAL A 35 9.35 22.51 -14.00
N LYS A 36 8.96 23.70 -14.43
CA LYS A 36 7.74 23.95 -15.19
C LYS A 36 7.75 23.48 -16.65
N GLY A 37 8.94 23.36 -17.30
CA GLY A 37 9.05 23.01 -18.72
C GLY A 37 9.26 21.51 -18.99
N PHE A 38 9.70 20.73 -18.02
CA PHE A 38 10.21 19.37 -18.25
C PHE A 38 9.11 18.30 -18.41
N PHE A 39 7.91 18.58 -18.01
CA PHE A 39 6.77 17.66 -18.11
C PHE A 39 6.31 17.39 -19.56
N TRP A 40 6.68 18.23 -20.51
CA TRP A 40 6.20 18.17 -21.90
C TRP A 40 7.05 17.30 -22.83
N ILE A 41 8.29 17.03 -22.51
CA ILE A 41 9.25 16.40 -23.44
C ILE A 41 9.23 14.86 -23.36
N PHE A 42 8.82 14.26 -22.25
CA PHE A 42 8.83 12.80 -22.03
C PHE A 42 7.50 12.08 -22.27
N LEU A 43 6.41 12.79 -22.52
CA LEU A 43 5.11 12.19 -22.83
C LEU A 43 4.91 12.11 -24.34
N GLY A 44 5.47 11.06 -24.96
CA GLY A 44 5.21 10.72 -26.36
C GLY A 44 3.72 10.51 -26.65
N LYS A 45 3.32 10.93 -27.80
CA LYS A 45 2.06 10.94 -28.60
C LYS A 45 0.78 10.14 -28.21
N LYS A 46 0.59 9.60 -27.00
CA LYS A 46 -0.72 9.02 -26.57
C LYS A 46 -1.43 9.95 -25.58
N ARG A 47 -2.11 10.94 -26.11
CA ARG A 47 -2.49 12.20 -25.41
C ARG A 47 -3.80 12.23 -24.67
N ARG A 48 -4.72 11.24 -24.73
CA ARG A 48 -6.07 11.44 -24.20
C ARG A 48 -6.35 10.88 -22.79
N ASP A 49 -5.82 9.72 -22.44
CA ASP A 49 -6.16 9.09 -21.15
C ASP A 49 -5.25 9.47 -19.96
N HIS A 50 -4.02 9.94 -20.26
CA HIS A 50 -3.05 10.27 -19.21
C HIS A 50 -3.25 11.65 -18.56
N SER A 51 -3.92 12.60 -19.26
CA SER A 51 -4.12 13.96 -18.74
C SER A 51 -5.10 13.99 -17.55
N TYR A 52 -6.16 13.19 -17.62
CA TYR A 52 -7.17 13.11 -16.56
C TYR A 52 -6.61 12.45 -15.30
N THR A 53 -5.88 11.32 -15.46
CA THR A 53 -5.21 10.62 -14.36
C THR A 53 -4.15 11.51 -13.70
N LEU A 54 -3.35 12.25 -14.48
CA LEU A 54 -2.35 13.17 -13.96
C LEU A 54 -2.95 14.40 -13.28
N MET A 55 -4.07 14.93 -13.79
CA MET A 55 -4.82 16.01 -13.11
C MET A 55 -5.39 15.52 -11.78
N LYS A 56 -5.98 14.32 -11.74
CA LYS A 56 -6.50 13.71 -10.53
C LYS A 56 -5.39 13.42 -9.51
N ILE A 57 -4.25 12.91 -9.96
CA ILE A 57 -3.07 12.73 -9.11
C ILE A 57 -2.58 14.08 -8.55
N ARG A 58 -2.52 15.15 -9.35
CA ARG A 58 -2.11 16.48 -8.86
C ARG A 58 -3.03 17.09 -7.81
N SER A 59 -4.32 16.87 -7.93
CA SER A 59 -5.29 17.36 -6.92
C SER A 59 -5.21 16.60 -5.59
N ILE A 60 -4.70 15.36 -5.63
CA ILE A 60 -4.64 14.45 -4.47
C ILE A 60 -3.26 14.46 -3.81
N ILE A 61 -2.21 14.69 -4.59
CA ILE A 61 -0.82 14.55 -4.15
C ILE A 61 -0.06 15.85 -4.41
N ASN A 62 0.37 16.49 -3.34
CA ASN A 62 1.31 17.61 -3.46
C ASN A 62 2.74 17.06 -3.54
N ILE A 63 3.18 16.73 -4.77
CA ILE A 63 4.52 16.24 -5.05
C ILE A 63 5.42 17.45 -5.32
N SER A 64 6.32 17.70 -4.42
CA SER A 64 7.47 18.58 -4.65
C SER A 64 8.69 17.67 -4.94
N PRO A 65 9.51 17.96 -5.80
CA PRO A 65 9.71 17.98 -7.21
C PRO A 65 9.39 16.65 -7.96
N SER A 66 9.37 16.64 -9.29
CA SER A 66 8.85 15.53 -10.13
C SER A 66 9.49 14.16 -9.87
N LEU A 67 8.69 13.10 -9.93
CA LEU A 67 9.14 11.69 -9.82
C LEU A 67 10.29 11.35 -10.80
N SER A 68 10.35 12.01 -11.96
CA SER A 68 11.41 11.87 -12.95
C SER A 68 12.77 12.37 -12.45
N SER A 69 12.80 13.46 -11.68
CA SER A 69 14.02 13.98 -11.06
C SER A 69 14.59 13.00 -10.03
N PHE A 70 13.73 12.36 -9.25
CA PHE A 70 14.14 11.34 -8.27
C PHE A 70 14.67 10.07 -8.93
N ARG A 71 14.06 9.62 -10.04
CA ARG A 71 14.59 8.48 -10.81
C ARG A 71 15.97 8.74 -11.39
N CYS A 72 16.23 9.97 -11.84
CA CYS A 72 17.57 10.35 -12.30
C CYS A 72 18.58 10.29 -11.15
N LEU A 73 18.26 10.83 -9.98
CA LEU A 73 19.10 10.75 -8.79
C LEU A 73 19.39 9.31 -8.36
N TYR A 74 18.38 8.43 -8.43
CA TYR A 74 18.56 7.01 -8.12
C TYR A 74 19.54 6.33 -9.10
N LYS A 75 19.39 6.58 -10.41
CA LYS A 75 20.33 6.05 -11.40
C LYS A 75 21.76 6.50 -11.14
N VAL A 76 21.95 7.78 -10.82
CA VAL A 76 23.26 8.34 -10.45
C VAL A 76 23.82 7.65 -9.20
N ARG A 77 23.04 7.50 -8.14
CA ARG A 77 23.46 6.78 -6.91
C ARG A 77 23.89 5.35 -7.23
N LYS A 78 23.08 4.60 -8.01
CA LYS A 78 23.40 3.23 -8.40
C LYS A 78 24.70 3.15 -9.22
N THR A 79 24.91 4.09 -10.13
CA THR A 79 26.16 4.20 -10.91
C THR A 79 27.37 4.50 -10.01
N LEU A 80 27.18 5.23 -8.92
CA LEU A 80 28.21 5.53 -7.92
C LEU A 80 28.39 4.41 -6.88
N GLY A 81 27.74 3.25 -7.04
CA GLY A 81 27.94 2.06 -6.18
C GLY A 81 27.15 2.07 -4.86
N PHE A 82 26.21 3.00 -4.64
CA PHE A 82 25.34 2.96 -3.47
C PHE A 82 24.31 1.83 -3.62
N SER A 83 24.27 0.93 -2.64
CA SER A 83 23.37 -0.25 -2.64
C SER A 83 21.97 0.06 -2.12
N ASP A 84 21.84 1.05 -1.22
CA ASP A 84 20.56 1.41 -0.58
C ASP A 84 19.66 2.22 -1.51
N THR A 85 18.36 1.93 -1.47
CA THR A 85 17.35 2.68 -2.21
C THR A 85 16.84 3.84 -1.33
N PRO A 86 17.08 5.10 -1.73
CA PRO A 86 16.60 6.24 -0.97
C PRO A 86 15.07 6.26 -0.88
N LEU A 87 14.56 6.69 0.26
CA LEU A 87 13.14 6.91 0.47
C LEU A 87 12.77 8.37 0.17
N VAL A 88 11.66 8.57 -0.51
CA VAL A 88 11.05 9.88 -0.72
C VAL A 88 9.79 10.01 0.13
N LYS A 89 9.59 11.21 0.67
CA LYS A 89 8.40 11.54 1.44
C LYS A 89 7.34 12.14 0.51
N ILE A 90 6.16 11.54 0.48
CA ILE A 90 5.02 11.97 -0.31
C ILE A 90 3.92 12.42 0.63
N SER A 91 3.27 13.52 0.32
CA SER A 91 2.05 13.97 0.98
C SER A 91 0.82 13.58 0.16
N VAL A 92 -0.21 13.07 0.84
CA VAL A 92 -1.51 12.73 0.26
C VAL A 92 -2.58 13.60 0.94
N PRO A 93 -2.77 14.84 0.46
CA PRO A 93 -3.59 15.85 1.14
C PRO A 93 -5.06 15.44 1.30
N LYS A 94 -5.63 14.73 0.30
CA LYS A 94 -7.02 14.26 0.35
C LYS A 94 -7.33 13.47 1.63
N TYR A 95 -6.38 12.69 2.13
CA TYR A 95 -6.53 11.88 3.34
C TYR A 95 -5.69 12.40 4.52
N GLY A 96 -4.96 13.49 4.32
CA GLY A 96 -4.20 14.18 5.36
C GLY A 96 -3.00 13.42 5.90
N TYR A 97 -2.41 12.46 5.17
CA TYR A 97 -1.22 11.73 5.63
C TYR A 97 0.00 11.95 4.74
N ARG A 98 1.15 11.56 5.27
CA ARG A 98 2.43 11.49 4.57
C ARG A 98 2.92 10.06 4.57
N VAL A 99 3.62 9.65 3.50
CA VAL A 99 4.15 8.30 3.36
C VAL A 99 5.57 8.35 2.80
N TYR A 100 6.44 7.50 3.31
CA TYR A 100 7.70 7.19 2.67
C TYR A 100 7.48 6.12 1.61
N CYS A 101 8.09 6.29 0.46
CA CYS A 101 8.18 5.26 -0.56
C CYS A 101 9.58 5.22 -1.19
N PRO A 102 9.98 4.08 -1.75
CA PRO A 102 11.24 3.99 -2.47
C PRO A 102 11.28 4.93 -3.68
N ILE A 103 12.43 5.56 -3.92
CA ILE A 103 12.62 6.49 -5.05
C ILE A 103 12.44 5.83 -6.42
N ASN A 104 12.68 4.51 -6.49
CA ASN A 104 12.55 3.71 -7.70
C ASN A 104 11.17 3.07 -7.87
N ILE A 105 10.21 3.43 -7.02
CA ILE A 105 8.83 2.92 -7.12
C ILE A 105 8.31 3.07 -8.55
N ASN A 106 7.71 2.03 -9.08
CA ASN A 106 7.10 2.11 -10.40
C ASN A 106 5.79 2.93 -10.36
N LYS A 107 5.27 3.26 -11.54
CA LYS A 107 4.08 4.11 -11.66
C LYS A 107 2.83 3.45 -11.06
N ASP A 108 2.69 2.15 -11.29
CA ASP A 108 1.47 1.43 -10.91
C ASP A 108 1.43 1.22 -9.40
N ASP A 109 2.55 0.84 -8.78
CA ASP A 109 2.65 0.77 -7.31
C ASP A 109 2.42 2.13 -6.66
N PHE A 110 2.94 3.21 -7.27
CA PHE A 110 2.69 4.57 -6.79
C PHE A 110 1.20 4.94 -6.82
N ILE A 111 0.51 4.59 -7.91
CA ILE A 111 -0.93 4.82 -8.07
C ILE A 111 -1.70 3.97 -7.04
N ASN A 112 -1.32 2.69 -6.88
CA ASN A 112 -1.92 1.79 -5.91
C ASN A 112 -1.82 2.34 -4.49
N MET A 113 -0.65 2.87 -4.11
CA MET A 113 -0.41 3.45 -2.79
C MET A 113 -1.16 4.76 -2.52
N THR A 114 -1.61 5.47 -3.55
CA THR A 114 -2.08 6.84 -3.38
C THR A 114 -3.50 7.09 -3.84
N VAL A 115 -3.95 6.50 -4.96
CA VAL A 115 -5.21 6.89 -5.62
C VAL A 115 -6.11 5.75 -6.08
N ARG A 116 -5.61 4.51 -6.23
CA ARG A 116 -6.35 3.44 -6.92
C ARG A 116 -7.73 3.19 -6.33
N GLU A 117 -7.86 3.05 -5.05
CA GLU A 117 -9.07 2.58 -4.36
C GLU A 117 -9.90 3.72 -3.76
N GLU A 118 -9.99 4.86 -4.43
CA GLU A 118 -10.72 6.02 -3.91
C GLU A 118 -12.17 5.68 -3.53
N GLU A 119 -12.87 4.96 -4.41
CA GLU A 119 -14.26 4.57 -4.19
C GLU A 119 -14.40 3.65 -2.98
N ILE A 120 -13.47 2.69 -2.82
CA ILE A 120 -13.43 1.78 -1.67
C ILE A 120 -13.19 2.58 -0.37
N ILE A 121 -12.22 3.50 -0.40
CA ILE A 121 -11.90 4.36 0.75
C ILE A 121 -13.09 5.26 1.12
N GLU A 122 -13.91 5.68 0.15
CA GLU A 122 -15.13 6.45 0.42
C GLU A 122 -16.20 5.64 1.15
N HIS A 123 -16.22 4.32 0.99
CA HIS A 123 -17.10 3.41 1.73
C HIS A 123 -16.48 2.88 3.03
N PHE A 124 -15.15 2.86 3.15
CA PHE A 124 -14.46 2.57 4.40
C PHE A 124 -14.57 3.76 5.36
N ARG A 125 -15.55 3.78 6.26
CA ARG A 125 -15.93 4.95 7.09
C ARG A 125 -15.88 4.68 8.59
N PRO A 126 -14.71 4.33 9.16
CA PRO A 126 -14.59 4.26 10.60
C PRO A 126 -14.87 5.63 11.25
N ARG A 127 -15.54 5.62 12.40
CA ARG A 127 -15.97 6.79 13.17
C ARG A 127 -14.95 7.13 14.24
N LYS A 128 -15.05 8.32 14.80
CA LYS A 128 -14.25 8.72 15.96
C LYS A 128 -14.52 7.76 17.12
N GLY A 129 -13.45 7.23 17.72
CA GLY A 129 -13.55 6.28 18.82
C GLY A 129 -13.56 4.80 18.38
N ASP A 130 -13.76 4.50 17.11
CA ASP A 130 -13.77 3.12 16.59
C ASP A 130 -12.42 2.43 16.81
N ILE A 131 -12.49 1.11 16.98
CA ILE A 131 -11.33 0.21 16.93
C ILE A 131 -11.30 -0.45 15.55
N VAL A 132 -10.22 -0.23 14.83
CA VAL A 132 -9.99 -0.74 13.47
C VAL A 132 -8.86 -1.74 13.48
N VAL A 133 -9.03 -2.87 12.81
CA VAL A 133 -7.97 -3.83 12.51
C VAL A 133 -7.69 -3.80 11.02
N ASP A 134 -6.42 -3.57 10.64
CA ASP A 134 -5.94 -3.54 9.26
C ASP A 134 -5.01 -4.74 9.05
N ILE A 135 -5.50 -5.80 8.39
CA ILE A 135 -4.79 -7.05 8.15
C ILE A 135 -4.25 -7.03 6.71
N GLY A 136 -2.95 -7.27 6.58
CA GLY A 136 -2.20 -6.98 5.35
C GLY A 136 -2.00 -5.47 5.19
N ALA A 137 -1.51 -4.83 6.27
CA ALA A 137 -1.40 -3.38 6.33
C ALA A 137 -0.37 -2.81 5.35
N HIS A 138 0.51 -3.65 4.79
CA HIS A 138 1.56 -3.26 3.86
C HIS A 138 2.38 -2.10 4.45
N ILE A 139 2.57 -1.00 3.74
CA ILE A 139 3.28 0.18 4.23
C ILE A 139 2.35 1.19 4.93
N GLY A 140 1.06 0.84 5.14
CA GLY A 140 0.15 1.54 6.02
C GLY A 140 -0.88 2.44 5.39
N ARG A 141 -1.27 2.28 4.13
CA ARG A 141 -2.26 3.17 3.49
C ARG A 141 -3.58 3.22 4.27
N TYR A 142 -4.22 2.08 4.48
CA TYR A 142 -5.49 2.02 5.23
C TYR A 142 -5.28 2.33 6.71
N THR A 143 -4.19 1.86 7.31
CA THR A 143 -3.78 2.19 8.68
C THR A 143 -3.75 3.69 8.93
N LEU A 144 -3.06 4.47 8.06
CA LEU A 144 -2.92 5.92 8.20
C LEU A 144 -4.26 6.65 8.04
N ILE A 145 -5.09 6.20 7.10
CA ILE A 145 -6.44 6.75 6.89
C ILE A 145 -7.32 6.45 8.09
N ALA A 146 -7.36 5.20 8.55
CA ALA A 146 -8.13 4.77 9.71
C ALA A 146 -7.74 5.55 10.96
N ALA A 147 -6.44 5.63 11.26
CA ALA A 147 -5.93 6.31 12.47
C ALA A 147 -6.35 7.77 12.56
N LYS A 148 -6.42 8.46 11.41
CA LYS A 148 -6.92 9.84 11.36
C LYS A 148 -8.43 9.94 11.54
N ARG A 149 -9.19 8.98 10.96
CA ARG A 149 -10.66 8.96 11.06
C ARG A 149 -11.12 8.66 12.48
N VAL A 150 -10.51 7.66 13.12
CA VAL A 150 -10.90 7.27 14.49
C VAL A 150 -10.44 8.25 15.56
N SER A 151 -9.49 9.14 15.22
CA SER A 151 -8.91 10.13 16.14
C SER A 151 -8.19 9.48 17.33
N LEU A 152 -7.75 10.28 18.32
CA LEU A 152 -6.99 9.77 19.48
C LEU A 152 -7.82 8.90 20.43
N ASN A 153 -9.16 9.01 20.38
CA ASN A 153 -10.07 8.21 21.21
C ASN A 153 -10.31 6.81 20.61
N GLY A 154 -9.98 6.60 19.35
CA GLY A 154 -10.04 5.31 18.68
C GLY A 154 -8.66 4.65 18.62
N LYS A 155 -8.62 3.43 18.09
CA LYS A 155 -7.40 2.62 18.02
C LYS A 155 -7.31 1.91 16.67
N VAL A 156 -6.10 1.78 16.14
CA VAL A 156 -5.83 0.96 14.96
C VAL A 156 -4.81 -0.11 15.31
N ILE A 157 -5.14 -1.37 15.03
CA ILE A 157 -4.21 -2.49 15.08
C ILE A 157 -3.85 -2.82 13.63
N ALA A 158 -2.61 -2.56 13.27
CA ALA A 158 -2.08 -2.80 11.92
C ALA A 158 -1.23 -4.06 11.93
N ILE A 159 -1.60 -5.07 11.14
CA ILE A 159 -0.94 -6.37 11.11
C ILE A 159 -0.34 -6.56 9.72
N GLU A 160 0.98 -6.74 9.68
CA GLU A 160 1.75 -6.92 8.45
C GLU A 160 2.73 -8.08 8.62
N ALA A 161 2.65 -9.03 7.71
CA ALA A 161 3.42 -10.26 7.76
C ALA A 161 4.86 -10.07 7.25
N ASN A 162 5.05 -9.31 6.16
CA ASN A 162 6.37 -9.07 5.60
C ASN A 162 7.18 -8.13 6.51
N PRO A 163 8.36 -8.56 7.02
CA PRO A 163 9.17 -7.75 7.94
C PRO A 163 9.60 -6.40 7.34
N ASP A 164 9.90 -6.35 6.04
CA ASP A 164 10.34 -5.12 5.37
C ASP A 164 9.18 -4.11 5.25
N ASN A 165 7.99 -4.59 4.89
CA ASN A 165 6.78 -3.77 4.85
C ASN A 165 6.40 -3.31 6.26
N PHE A 166 6.51 -4.19 7.26
CA PHE A 166 6.27 -3.87 8.66
C PHE A 166 7.20 -2.76 9.17
N GLU A 167 8.48 -2.81 8.83
CA GLU A 167 9.41 -1.73 9.17
C GLU A 167 8.99 -0.41 8.50
N MET A 168 8.58 -0.46 7.23
CA MET A 168 8.12 0.73 6.51
C MET A 168 6.80 1.27 7.08
N LEU A 169 5.86 0.39 7.43
CA LEU A 169 4.63 0.75 8.15
C LEU A 169 4.95 1.54 9.43
N ASN A 170 5.87 1.06 10.25
CA ASN A 170 6.27 1.74 11.48
C ASN A 170 6.90 3.11 11.21
N ARG A 171 7.74 3.22 10.16
CA ARG A 171 8.30 4.52 9.73
C ARG A 171 7.19 5.49 9.31
N ASN A 172 6.18 5.02 8.62
CA ASN A 172 5.05 5.82 8.15
C ASN A 172 4.12 6.25 9.29
N VAL A 173 3.86 5.38 10.24
CA VAL A 173 3.12 5.70 11.47
C VAL A 173 3.85 6.81 12.25
N LYS A 174 5.18 6.66 12.45
CA LYS A 174 6.01 7.66 13.11
C LYS A 174 6.06 8.99 12.34
N LEU A 175 6.17 8.96 11.00
CA LEU A 175 6.16 10.14 10.14
C LEU A 175 4.91 11.00 10.32
N ASN A 176 3.77 10.35 10.60
CA ASN A 176 2.48 11.00 10.81
C ASN A 176 2.18 11.29 12.28
N GLN A 177 3.11 10.97 13.20
CA GLN A 177 2.97 11.19 14.66
C GLN A 177 1.71 10.53 15.24
N LEU A 178 1.33 9.36 14.72
CA LEU A 178 0.14 8.64 15.14
C LEU A 178 0.44 7.81 16.39
N THR A 179 -0.18 8.16 17.52
CA THR A 179 -0.03 7.48 18.80
C THR A 179 -1.12 6.44 19.06
N ASN A 180 -2.17 6.44 18.24
CA ASN A 180 -3.31 5.54 18.32
C ASN A 180 -3.18 4.30 17.40
N VAL A 181 -1.97 4.04 16.86
CA VAL A 181 -1.67 2.87 16.05
C VAL A 181 -0.76 1.91 16.79
N LYS A 182 -1.13 0.64 16.84
CA LYS A 182 -0.28 -0.48 17.26
C LYS A 182 -0.01 -1.38 16.07
N SER A 183 1.25 -1.55 15.71
CA SER A 183 1.68 -2.45 14.63
C SER A 183 2.11 -3.80 15.18
N LEU A 184 1.76 -4.89 14.48
CA LEU A 184 2.12 -6.26 14.81
C LEU A 184 2.75 -6.95 13.59
N ASN A 185 3.90 -7.60 13.74
CA ASN A 185 4.53 -8.36 12.67
C ASN A 185 4.13 -9.84 12.79
N TYR A 186 2.98 -10.15 12.24
CA TYR A 186 2.38 -11.49 12.19
C TYR A 186 1.64 -11.68 10.86
N ALA A 187 1.49 -12.94 10.46
CA ALA A 187 0.39 -13.30 9.57
C ALA A 187 -0.85 -13.60 10.42
N VAL A 188 -2.03 -13.25 9.89
CA VAL A 188 -3.29 -13.72 10.48
C VAL A 188 -3.73 -14.98 9.74
N TYR A 189 -4.04 -16.03 10.50
CA TYR A 189 -4.38 -17.33 9.95
C TYR A 189 -5.43 -18.03 10.83
N SER A 190 -5.91 -19.21 10.41
CA SER A 190 -6.91 -19.98 11.15
C SER A 190 -6.38 -20.65 12.43
N GLN A 191 -5.07 -20.73 12.59
CA GLN A 191 -4.41 -21.34 13.76
C GLN A 191 -3.03 -20.73 14.02
N GLU A 192 -2.51 -20.92 15.22
CA GLU A 192 -1.13 -20.56 15.54
C GLU A 192 -0.17 -21.54 14.86
N THR A 193 0.77 -21.01 14.08
CA THR A 193 1.76 -21.80 13.34
C THR A 193 2.88 -20.92 12.81
N LYS A 194 3.86 -21.54 12.13
CA LYS A 194 4.79 -20.85 11.23
C LYS A 194 4.41 -21.13 9.79
N ILE A 195 4.45 -20.10 8.97
CA ILE A 195 4.12 -20.19 7.55
C ILE A 195 5.22 -19.58 6.68
N LYS A 196 5.31 -20.04 5.45
CA LYS A 196 6.20 -19.47 4.44
C LYS A 196 5.46 -18.34 3.73
N LEU A 197 6.00 -17.13 3.84
CA LEU A 197 5.55 -16.00 3.06
C LEU A 197 6.44 -15.90 1.82
N TYR A 198 5.88 -16.13 0.65
CA TYR A 198 6.57 -15.99 -0.63
C TYR A 198 6.65 -14.51 -1.02
N LEU A 199 7.87 -14.08 -1.33
CA LEU A 199 8.15 -12.68 -1.67
C LEU A 199 8.12 -12.52 -3.18
N ALA A 200 7.15 -11.82 -3.73
CA ALA A 200 7.16 -11.44 -5.14
C ALA A 200 8.39 -10.55 -5.42
N GLY A 201 9.23 -10.98 -6.36
CA GLY A 201 10.57 -10.44 -6.60
C GLY A 201 10.63 -8.93 -6.83
N GLY A 202 10.84 -8.19 -5.76
CA GLY A 202 11.00 -6.74 -5.75
C GLY A 202 11.43 -6.28 -4.37
N GLY A 203 12.19 -5.20 -4.27
CA GLY A 203 12.54 -4.59 -3.00
C GLY A 203 11.34 -3.92 -2.33
N LEU A 204 11.57 -3.24 -1.19
CA LEU A 204 10.61 -2.43 -0.45
C LEU A 204 9.63 -1.67 -1.36
N GLY A 205 8.34 -1.88 -1.19
CA GLY A 205 7.29 -1.18 -1.93
C GLY A 205 7.05 -1.66 -3.37
N GLN A 206 7.68 -2.75 -3.80
CA GLN A 206 7.44 -3.39 -5.10
C GLN A 206 6.66 -4.70 -4.98
N THR A 207 6.18 -5.02 -3.81
CA THR A 207 5.50 -6.28 -3.55
C THR A 207 4.02 -6.11 -3.80
N ILE A 208 3.64 -6.41 -5.00
CA ILE A 208 2.22 -6.47 -5.34
C ILE A 208 1.61 -7.75 -4.74
N TYR A 209 2.41 -8.82 -4.52
CA TYR A 209 1.87 -10.15 -4.18
C TYR A 209 2.76 -10.90 -3.19
N ASN A 210 2.81 -10.50 -1.93
CA ASN A 210 3.34 -11.39 -0.89
C ASN A 210 2.23 -12.31 -0.44
N THR A 211 2.34 -13.59 -0.73
CA THR A 211 1.29 -14.57 -0.45
C THR A 211 1.82 -15.74 0.35
N ILE A 212 0.98 -16.30 1.20
CA ILE A 212 1.25 -17.61 1.84
C ILE A 212 0.75 -18.78 1.01
N MET A 213 0.01 -18.51 -0.08
CA MET A 213 -0.54 -19.54 -0.95
C MET A 213 0.50 -19.97 -1.98
N VAL A 214 0.90 -21.25 -1.93
CA VAL A 214 1.90 -21.83 -2.84
C VAL A 214 1.46 -21.72 -4.30
N GLU A 215 0.15 -21.81 -4.55
CA GLU A 215 -0.45 -21.73 -5.88
C GLU A 215 -0.28 -20.35 -6.54
N ARG A 216 -0.13 -19.28 -5.74
CA ARG A 216 0.18 -17.94 -6.24
C ARG A 216 1.68 -17.69 -6.39
N ALA A 217 2.52 -18.46 -5.69
CA ALA A 217 3.96 -18.43 -5.86
C ALA A 217 4.33 -19.13 -7.17
N LYS A 218 4.99 -18.41 -8.08
CA LYS A 218 5.43 -18.98 -9.38
C LYS A 218 6.47 -20.07 -9.16
N GLU A 219 6.03 -21.34 -9.19
CA GLU A 219 6.83 -22.57 -9.30
C GLU A 219 8.20 -22.56 -8.58
N GLY A 220 8.21 -22.42 -7.26
CA GLY A 220 9.37 -22.75 -6.42
C GLY A 220 10.65 -21.92 -6.63
N LYS A 221 10.61 -20.88 -7.44
CA LYS A 221 11.75 -19.96 -7.69
C LYS A 221 11.71 -18.70 -6.83
N GLU A 222 10.62 -18.46 -6.10
CA GLU A 222 10.47 -17.26 -5.27
C GLU A 222 11.17 -17.44 -3.93
N LYS A 223 11.78 -16.36 -3.47
CA LYS A 223 12.32 -16.30 -2.11
C LYS A 223 11.16 -16.30 -1.14
N PHE A 224 11.31 -16.97 -0.01
CA PHE A 224 10.34 -16.92 1.07
C PHE A 224 11.02 -16.55 2.38
N VAL A 225 10.23 -16.08 3.34
CA VAL A 225 10.60 -15.90 4.73
C VAL A 225 9.64 -16.70 5.60
N GLU A 226 10.14 -17.32 6.66
CA GLU A 226 9.28 -17.92 7.68
C GLU A 226 8.79 -16.84 8.63
N ILE A 227 7.48 -16.82 8.84
CA ILE A 227 6.82 -15.85 9.71
C ILE A 227 5.90 -16.55 10.71
N ASN A 228 5.73 -15.95 11.88
CA ASN A 228 4.77 -16.40 12.85
C ASN A 228 3.35 -16.05 12.38
N ALA A 229 2.47 -17.02 12.39
CA ALA A 229 1.04 -16.85 12.13
C ALA A 229 0.25 -17.13 13.41
N ASN A 230 -0.83 -16.38 13.60
CA ASN A 230 -1.74 -16.57 14.73
C ASN A 230 -3.18 -16.22 14.33
N THR A 231 -4.14 -16.63 15.13
CA THR A 231 -5.54 -16.24 14.94
C THR A 231 -5.73 -14.77 15.28
N LEU A 232 -6.64 -14.08 14.60
CA LEU A 232 -7.01 -12.73 14.98
C LEU A 232 -7.55 -12.69 16.40
N ASP A 233 -8.34 -13.69 16.76
CA ASP A 233 -8.90 -13.83 18.11
C ASP A 233 -7.83 -13.76 19.19
N HIS A 234 -6.75 -14.55 19.02
CA HIS A 234 -5.64 -14.56 19.98
C HIS A 234 -4.86 -13.23 19.97
N LEU A 235 -4.57 -12.69 18.79
CA LEU A 235 -3.86 -11.42 18.68
C LEU A 235 -4.65 -10.27 19.37
N MET A 236 -5.98 -10.23 19.21
CA MET A 236 -6.80 -9.23 19.86
C MET A 236 -6.87 -9.45 21.38
N GLN A 237 -6.94 -10.70 21.84
CA GLN A 237 -6.86 -11.04 23.26
C GLN A 237 -5.55 -10.53 23.88
N LEU A 238 -4.39 -10.71 23.22
CA LEU A 238 -3.10 -10.19 23.68
C LEU A 238 -3.05 -8.66 23.75
N GLN A 239 -3.87 -7.95 22.97
CA GLN A 239 -3.98 -6.50 23.01
C GLN A 239 -5.06 -5.99 23.98
N GLY A 240 -5.77 -6.89 24.70
CA GLY A 240 -6.87 -6.55 25.59
C GLY A 240 -8.09 -5.99 24.86
N ILE A 241 -8.30 -6.42 23.60
CA ILE A 241 -9.41 -5.96 22.75
C ILE A 241 -10.45 -7.06 22.67
N SER A 242 -11.66 -6.76 23.11
CA SER A 242 -12.80 -7.70 23.12
C SER A 242 -13.76 -7.50 21.95
N GLU A 243 -13.86 -6.29 21.42
CA GLU A 243 -14.71 -5.92 20.29
C GLU A 243 -13.98 -4.96 19.34
N VAL A 244 -14.35 -4.98 18.06
CA VAL A 244 -13.82 -4.09 17.03
C VAL A 244 -14.96 -3.57 16.14
N ASN A 245 -14.74 -2.41 15.50
CA ASN A 245 -15.77 -1.79 14.65
C ASN A 245 -15.48 -2.01 13.16
N TRP A 246 -14.21 -2.19 12.80
CA TRP A 246 -13.80 -2.47 11.43
C TRP A 246 -12.68 -3.49 11.38
N ILE A 247 -12.78 -4.42 10.44
CA ILE A 247 -11.66 -5.26 10.02
C ILE A 247 -11.50 -5.09 8.51
N LYS A 248 -10.31 -4.63 8.08
CA LYS A 248 -9.88 -4.69 6.67
C LYS A 248 -9.04 -5.95 6.50
N ILE A 249 -9.29 -6.71 5.44
CA ILE A 249 -8.59 -7.96 5.09
C ILE A 249 -8.13 -7.84 3.64
N ASP A 250 -6.81 -7.97 3.44
CA ASP A 250 -6.16 -7.95 2.13
C ASP A 250 -4.83 -8.70 2.30
N VAL A 251 -4.86 -10.01 2.05
CA VAL A 251 -3.77 -10.95 2.39
C VAL A 251 -3.43 -11.89 1.22
N GLU A 252 -3.80 -11.48 0.01
CA GLU A 252 -3.35 -12.09 -1.23
C GLU A 252 -3.68 -13.59 -1.34
N GLY A 253 -4.94 -13.95 -1.00
CA GLY A 253 -5.50 -15.28 -1.19
C GLY A 253 -5.71 -16.09 0.09
N ALA A 254 -5.43 -15.54 1.27
CA ALA A 254 -5.66 -16.23 2.56
C ALA A 254 -6.87 -15.64 3.33
N GLU A 255 -7.74 -14.89 2.68
CA GLU A 255 -8.84 -14.14 3.30
C GLU A 255 -9.77 -15.06 4.10
N LEU A 256 -10.08 -16.25 3.57
CA LEU A 256 -10.93 -17.22 4.25
C LEU A 256 -10.27 -17.76 5.53
N GLU A 257 -8.96 -18.00 5.51
CA GLU A 257 -8.23 -18.45 6.70
C GLU A 257 -8.18 -17.35 7.78
N VAL A 258 -8.06 -16.08 7.38
CA VAL A 258 -8.18 -14.93 8.29
C VAL A 258 -9.55 -14.93 8.95
N LEU A 259 -10.63 -15.08 8.19
CA LEU A 259 -11.99 -15.11 8.71
C LEU A 259 -12.23 -16.25 9.68
N LYS A 260 -11.71 -17.46 9.39
CA LYS A 260 -11.77 -18.60 10.31
C LYS A 260 -11.05 -18.31 11.64
N GLY A 261 -9.93 -17.59 11.60
CA GLY A 261 -9.17 -17.19 12.80
C GLY A 261 -9.76 -16.00 13.55
N ALA A 262 -10.88 -15.43 13.08
CA ALA A 262 -11.49 -14.21 13.60
C ALA A 262 -12.92 -14.44 14.17
N VAL A 263 -13.37 -15.69 14.26
CA VAL A 263 -14.77 -16.03 14.55
C VAL A 263 -15.24 -15.43 15.88
N ASN A 264 -14.42 -15.48 16.94
CA ASN A 264 -14.81 -15.01 18.25
C ASN A 264 -14.88 -13.47 18.31
N ILE A 265 -13.90 -12.76 17.74
CA ILE A 265 -13.91 -11.30 17.71
C ILE A 265 -15.06 -10.77 16.85
N ILE A 266 -15.33 -11.42 15.72
CA ILE A 266 -16.47 -11.11 14.85
C ILE A 266 -17.79 -11.34 15.58
N SER A 267 -17.92 -12.46 16.30
CA SER A 267 -19.16 -12.80 17.02
C SER A 267 -19.47 -11.82 18.13
N ARG A 268 -18.46 -11.42 18.92
CA ARG A 268 -18.63 -10.47 20.04
C ARG A 268 -18.92 -9.05 19.59
N SER A 269 -18.31 -8.62 18.47
CA SER A 269 -18.46 -7.26 17.97
C SER A 269 -19.86 -7.05 17.40
N LYS A 270 -20.64 -6.17 18.03
CA LYS A 270 -22.04 -5.90 17.66
C LYS A 270 -22.16 -4.93 16.46
N ASP A 271 -21.37 -3.87 16.47
CA ASP A 271 -21.34 -2.84 15.41
C ASP A 271 -20.03 -2.97 14.61
N ILE A 272 -19.95 -4.02 13.79
CA ILE A 272 -18.76 -4.33 13.02
C ILE A 272 -19.04 -4.30 11.51
N SER A 273 -18.07 -3.77 10.77
CA SER A 273 -18.01 -3.81 9.32
C SER A 273 -16.70 -4.50 8.87
N LEU A 274 -16.78 -5.26 7.82
CA LEU A 274 -15.64 -5.92 7.18
C LEU A 274 -15.42 -5.28 5.80
N LEU A 275 -14.17 -4.91 5.51
CA LEU A 275 -13.70 -4.58 4.17
C LEU A 275 -12.75 -5.69 3.73
N ILE A 276 -13.12 -6.45 2.70
CA ILE A 276 -12.35 -7.61 2.24
C ILE A 276 -11.99 -7.40 0.77
N GLU A 277 -10.71 -7.46 0.45
CA GLU A 277 -10.22 -7.66 -0.91
C GLU A 277 -10.13 -9.16 -1.17
N ILE A 278 -10.99 -9.66 -2.06
CA ILE A 278 -11.09 -11.09 -2.37
C ILE A 278 -10.28 -11.36 -3.63
N HIS A 279 -9.21 -12.13 -3.46
CA HIS A 279 -8.33 -12.50 -4.54
C HIS A 279 -8.76 -13.80 -5.22
N ASN A 280 -8.51 -13.88 -6.53
CA ASN A 280 -8.68 -15.13 -7.25
C ASN A 280 -7.48 -16.04 -6.99
N LEU A 281 -7.72 -17.34 -6.77
CA LEU A 281 -6.66 -18.32 -6.68
C LEU A 281 -6.07 -18.50 -8.09
N ALA A 282 -4.78 -18.23 -8.25
CA ALA A 282 -4.08 -18.35 -9.53
C ALA A 282 -4.15 -19.82 -10.02
N GLY A 283 -4.57 -20.00 -11.27
CA GLY A 283 -4.61 -21.32 -11.91
C GLY A 283 -5.83 -22.19 -11.58
N SER A 284 -6.77 -21.73 -10.77
CA SER A 284 -8.03 -22.43 -10.51
C SER A 284 -9.22 -21.61 -11.02
N ASN A 285 -10.26 -22.30 -11.52
CA ASN A 285 -11.56 -21.68 -11.79
C ASN A 285 -12.34 -21.41 -10.49
N SER A 286 -11.77 -21.72 -9.31
CA SER A 286 -12.38 -21.50 -8.02
C SER A 286 -12.03 -20.11 -7.52
N THR A 287 -13.02 -19.32 -7.20
CA THR A 287 -12.88 -18.05 -6.53
C THR A 287 -13.05 -18.24 -5.03
N LEU A 288 -12.40 -17.43 -4.21
CA LEU A 288 -12.68 -17.37 -2.78
C LEU A 288 -14.00 -16.66 -2.47
N TYR A 289 -14.68 -16.16 -3.50
CA TYR A 289 -15.89 -15.37 -3.34
C TYR A 289 -17.03 -16.16 -2.69
N GLU A 290 -17.37 -17.35 -3.22
CA GLU A 290 -18.46 -18.16 -2.68
C GLU A 290 -18.19 -18.61 -1.24
N PRO A 291 -17.02 -19.17 -0.88
CA PRO A 291 -16.73 -19.51 0.52
C PRO A 291 -16.77 -18.32 1.46
N ILE A 292 -16.28 -17.15 1.04
CA ILE A 292 -16.31 -15.93 1.85
C ILE A 292 -17.74 -15.42 2.02
N THR A 293 -18.55 -15.37 0.95
CA THR A 293 -19.96 -14.93 1.06
C THR A 293 -20.79 -15.88 1.90
N GLN A 294 -20.53 -17.20 1.83
CA GLN A 294 -21.14 -18.17 2.70
C GLN A 294 -20.75 -17.92 4.18
N PHE A 295 -19.47 -17.69 4.46
CA PHE A 295 -19.01 -17.33 5.80
C PHE A 295 -19.72 -16.08 6.31
N LEU A 296 -19.78 -15.01 5.50
CA LEU A 296 -20.45 -13.76 5.84
C LEU A 296 -21.93 -13.98 6.19
N SER A 297 -22.63 -14.76 5.39
CA SER A 297 -24.03 -15.10 5.61
C SER A 297 -24.24 -15.87 6.92
N LEU A 298 -23.42 -16.89 7.20
CA LEU A 298 -23.46 -17.68 8.43
C LEU A 298 -23.22 -16.83 9.69
N HIS A 299 -22.48 -15.73 9.58
CA HIS A 299 -22.19 -14.83 10.69
C HIS A 299 -23.04 -13.56 10.69
N ASN A 300 -24.20 -13.58 9.99
CA ASN A 300 -25.18 -12.49 9.92
C ASN A 300 -24.63 -11.18 9.31
N PHE A 301 -23.75 -11.27 8.33
CA PHE A 301 -23.33 -10.11 7.56
C PHE A 301 -24.15 -9.97 6.27
N LYS A 302 -24.43 -8.74 5.92
CA LYS A 302 -24.95 -8.34 4.61
C LYS A 302 -23.90 -7.55 3.87
N ILE A 303 -23.70 -7.87 2.59
CA ILE A 303 -22.85 -7.08 1.70
C ILE A 303 -23.61 -5.79 1.33
N ASP A 304 -23.04 -4.66 1.72
CA ASP A 304 -23.59 -3.31 1.44
C ASP A 304 -22.96 -2.69 0.21
N PHE A 305 -21.74 -3.11 -0.14
CA PHE A 305 -20.98 -2.60 -1.28
C PHE A 305 -20.10 -3.70 -1.87
N GLU A 306 -20.09 -3.78 -3.18
CA GLU A 306 -19.21 -4.67 -3.94
C GLU A 306 -18.66 -3.94 -5.16
N LYS A 307 -17.38 -4.15 -5.45
CA LYS A 307 -16.71 -3.69 -6.65
C LYS A 307 -15.85 -4.81 -7.22
N THR A 308 -16.05 -5.13 -8.49
CA THR A 308 -15.25 -6.09 -9.24
C THR A 308 -14.30 -5.33 -10.17
N TYR A 309 -13.04 -5.78 -10.23
CA TYR A 309 -12.03 -5.27 -11.15
C TYR A 309 -11.90 -6.17 -12.38
N ASP A 310 -11.31 -5.63 -13.45
CA ASP A 310 -11.05 -6.38 -14.69
C ASP A 310 -10.14 -7.60 -14.47
N SER A 311 -9.31 -7.58 -13.42
CA SER A 311 -8.49 -8.71 -12.96
C SER A 311 -9.31 -9.87 -12.35
N GLY A 312 -10.60 -9.63 -12.10
CA GLY A 312 -11.49 -10.56 -11.40
C GLY A 312 -11.44 -10.46 -9.88
N GLU A 313 -10.52 -9.68 -9.31
CA GLU A 313 -10.49 -9.36 -7.88
C GLU A 313 -11.74 -8.57 -7.48
N LYS A 314 -12.18 -8.73 -6.24
CA LYS A 314 -13.35 -8.05 -5.71
C LYS A 314 -13.06 -7.39 -4.38
N HIS A 315 -13.56 -6.18 -4.21
CA HIS A 315 -13.69 -5.58 -2.89
C HIS A 315 -15.13 -5.68 -2.43
N VAL A 316 -15.34 -6.17 -1.23
CA VAL A 316 -16.66 -6.19 -0.58
C VAL A 316 -16.61 -5.46 0.75
N ILE A 317 -17.69 -4.72 1.04
CA ILE A 317 -17.93 -4.20 2.38
C ILE A 317 -19.18 -4.85 2.90
N ALA A 318 -19.04 -5.58 3.99
CA ALA A 318 -20.13 -6.28 4.66
C ALA A 318 -20.35 -5.74 6.06
N ARG A 319 -21.61 -5.58 6.47
CA ARG A 319 -22.01 -5.12 7.79
C ARG A 319 -22.80 -6.17 8.53
N LYS A 320 -22.52 -6.30 9.82
CA LYS A 320 -23.27 -7.21 10.68
C LYS A 320 -24.69 -6.68 10.86
N GLN A 321 -25.66 -7.56 10.62
CA GLN A 321 -27.07 -7.23 10.83
C GLN A 321 -27.36 -7.30 12.33
N GLN A 322 -27.99 -6.27 12.87
CA GLN A 322 -28.51 -6.33 14.24
C GLN A 322 -29.68 -7.33 14.27
N GLN A 323 -29.63 -8.29 15.16
CA GLN A 323 -30.79 -9.13 15.44
C GLN A 323 -31.90 -8.22 15.94
N GLN A 324 -32.99 -8.12 15.20
CA GLN A 324 -34.21 -7.51 15.73
C GLN A 324 -34.64 -8.36 16.93
N GLN A 325 -34.59 -7.76 18.12
CA GLN A 325 -35.14 -8.36 19.34
C GLN A 325 -36.66 -8.35 19.25
#